data_6e7df0d93f3fdf677f88d45c54208b43
#
_entry.id   6e7df0d93f3fdf677f88d45c54208b43
#
_cell.length_a   1.000
_cell.length_b   1.000
_cell.length_c   1.000
_cell.angle_alpha   90.00
_cell.angle_beta   90.00
_cell.angle_gamma   90.00
#
_symmetry.space_group_name_H-M   'P 1'
#
loop_
_entity.id
_entity.type
_entity.pdbx_description
1 polymer ?
#
loop_
_entity_poly.entity_id
_entity_poly.type
_entity_poly.pdbx_seq_one_letter_code
_entity_poly.pdbx_strand_id
1 'polypeptide(L)'
;MSLEWRHNHTPDSHQLERRAAELDAQIREWPRHAGNDPYQAGLEQVADALRPLLPSALIAVGYNEFCRPALSEVIDQVIRQGAMRIVVIPSMLTPGGVHAEQDIPRALEAIRRAHPTIAIQYVWPFDVRHVATLLAQHVHHALAHP
;
A
#
# COMPACT_ATOMS: atom_id res chain seq x y z
N MET A 1 51.66 -19.15 9.84
CA MET A 1 50.44 -18.64 10.48
C MET A 1 49.33 -18.76 9.45
N SER A 2 48.48 -19.74 9.67
CA SER A 2 47.59 -20.36 8.69
C SER A 2 46.31 -19.56 8.42
N LEU A 3 45.91 -19.63 7.15
CA LEU A 3 44.76 -19.04 6.49
C LEU A 3 43.42 -19.75 6.83
N GLU A 4 43.22 -20.17 8.06
CA GLU A 4 42.00 -20.93 8.46
C GLU A 4 40.80 -20.07 8.93
N TRP A 5 40.87 -18.75 8.76
CA TRP A 5 39.84 -17.84 9.30
C TRP A 5 38.64 -17.56 8.36
N ARG A 6 38.51 -18.22 7.21
CA ARG A 6 37.51 -17.85 6.20
C ARG A 6 36.37 -18.85 5.96
N HIS A 7 36.23 -19.92 6.73
CA HIS A 7 35.29 -20.97 6.36
C HIS A 7 34.09 -21.20 7.28
N ASN A 8 33.75 -20.32 8.24
CA ASN A 8 32.71 -20.72 9.20
C ASN A 8 31.58 -19.74 9.46
N HIS A 9 31.26 -18.79 8.58
CA HIS A 9 30.12 -17.87 8.82
C HIS A 9 29.38 -17.45 7.55
N THR A 10 29.21 -18.33 6.57
CA THR A 10 28.11 -18.17 5.62
C THR A 10 26.88 -18.82 6.26
N PRO A 11 25.86 -18.03 6.64
CA PRO A 11 24.60 -18.63 7.14
C PRO A 11 24.05 -19.56 6.06
N ASP A 12 23.63 -20.75 6.45
CA ASP A 12 22.89 -21.67 5.59
C ASP A 12 21.71 -20.90 4.95
N SER A 13 21.51 -21.04 3.64
CA SER A 13 20.43 -20.38 2.91
C SER A 13 19.06 -20.58 3.58
N HIS A 14 18.81 -21.77 4.12
CA HIS A 14 17.61 -22.08 4.89
C HIS A 14 17.51 -21.32 6.23
N GLN A 15 18.63 -20.97 6.85
CA GLN A 15 18.63 -20.13 8.06
C GLN A 15 18.30 -18.67 7.71
N LEU A 16 18.83 -18.17 6.60
CA LEU A 16 18.53 -16.82 6.09
C LEU A 16 17.06 -16.69 5.68
N GLU A 17 16.52 -17.67 4.97
CA GLU A 17 15.10 -17.72 4.58
C GLU A 17 14.18 -17.75 5.79
N ARG A 18 14.45 -18.59 6.78
CA ARG A 18 13.68 -18.63 8.04
C ARG A 18 13.75 -17.30 8.78
N ARG A 19 14.93 -16.71 8.88
CA ARG A 19 15.09 -15.42 9.56
C ARG A 19 14.38 -14.30 8.82
N ALA A 20 14.41 -14.30 7.50
CA ALA A 20 13.66 -13.35 6.67
C ALA A 20 12.14 -13.49 6.89
N ALA A 21 11.63 -14.71 6.91
CA ALA A 21 10.22 -14.98 7.17
C ALA A 21 9.78 -14.55 8.59
N GLU A 22 10.62 -14.81 9.60
CA GLU A 22 10.36 -14.35 10.98
C GLU A 22 10.31 -12.82 11.08
N LEU A 23 11.26 -12.14 10.43
CA LEU A 23 11.30 -10.67 10.41
C LEU A 23 10.11 -10.08 9.64
N ASP A 24 9.74 -10.68 8.51
CA ASP A 24 8.55 -10.25 7.75
C ASP A 24 7.28 -10.40 8.60
N ALA A 25 7.12 -11.52 9.31
CA ALA A 25 6.00 -11.71 10.23
C ALA A 25 5.99 -10.67 11.35
N GLN A 26 7.15 -10.38 11.97
CA GLN A 26 7.27 -9.36 13.01
C GLN A 26 6.92 -7.96 12.49
N ILE A 27 7.37 -7.60 11.29
CA ILE A 27 7.06 -6.31 10.67
C ILE A 27 5.56 -6.18 10.39
N ARG A 28 4.93 -7.25 9.89
CA ARG A 28 3.48 -7.27 9.61
C ARG A 28 2.62 -7.13 10.86
N GLU A 29 3.05 -7.71 11.97
CA GLU A 29 2.33 -7.70 13.25
C GLU A 29 2.75 -6.54 14.17
N TRP A 30 3.70 -5.71 13.74
CA TRP A 30 4.18 -4.59 14.55
C TRP A 30 3.04 -3.63 14.88
N PRO A 31 2.83 -3.31 16.18
CA PRO A 31 1.80 -2.36 16.58
C PRO A 31 2.12 -0.96 16.01
N ARG A 32 1.27 -0.50 15.10
CA ARG A 32 1.47 0.78 14.40
C ARG A 32 0.59 1.85 15.01
N HIS A 33 1.13 3.04 15.15
CA HIS A 33 0.43 4.24 15.61
C HIS A 33 1.12 5.49 15.04
N ALA A 34 0.47 6.65 15.12
CA ALA A 34 0.98 7.90 14.54
C ALA A 34 2.41 8.29 15.00
N GLY A 35 2.83 7.83 16.18
CA GLY A 35 4.18 8.12 16.71
C GLY A 35 5.29 7.26 16.13
N ASN A 36 4.99 6.05 15.63
CA ASN A 36 5.98 5.14 15.04
C ASN A 36 5.76 4.90 13.54
N ASP A 37 4.60 5.30 13.01
CA ASP A 37 4.27 5.20 11.58
C ASP A 37 3.51 6.45 11.10
N PRO A 38 4.21 7.53 10.83
CA PRO A 38 3.61 8.76 10.31
C PRO A 38 3.02 8.59 8.90
N TYR A 39 3.51 7.62 8.11
CA TYR A 39 2.95 7.34 6.78
C TYR A 39 1.53 6.76 6.90
N GLN A 40 1.32 5.80 7.78
CA GLN A 40 -0.02 5.26 8.06
C GLN A 40 -0.96 6.38 8.51
N ALA A 41 -0.54 7.19 9.48
CA ALA A 41 -1.35 8.28 9.99
C ALA A 41 -1.73 9.29 8.90
N GLY A 42 -0.79 9.63 8.01
CA GLY A 42 -1.04 10.52 6.88
C GLY A 42 -2.01 9.91 5.86
N LEU A 43 -1.88 8.63 5.55
CA LEU A 43 -2.78 7.94 4.62
C LEU A 43 -4.21 7.83 5.17
N GLU A 44 -4.36 7.54 6.47
CA GLU A 44 -5.67 7.54 7.13
C GLU A 44 -6.32 8.93 7.13
N GLN A 45 -5.54 10.01 7.34
CA GLN A 45 -6.06 11.39 7.23
C GLN A 45 -6.59 11.68 5.82
N VAL A 46 -5.91 11.22 4.76
CA VAL A 46 -6.40 11.36 3.39
C VAL A 46 -7.69 10.56 3.20
N ALA A 47 -7.76 9.33 3.70
CA ALA A 47 -8.96 8.51 3.62
C ALA A 47 -10.14 9.17 4.37
N ASP A 48 -9.92 9.72 5.56
CA ASP A 48 -10.92 10.42 6.33
C ASP A 48 -11.43 11.68 5.61
N ALA A 49 -10.54 12.43 4.96
CA ALA A 49 -10.89 13.59 4.15
C ALA A 49 -11.69 13.21 2.88
N LEU A 50 -11.48 12.01 2.33
CA LEU A 50 -12.23 11.51 1.18
C LEU A 50 -13.67 11.07 1.53
N ARG A 51 -13.93 10.61 2.76
CA ARG A 51 -15.25 10.09 3.18
C ARG A 51 -16.41 11.06 2.88
N PRO A 52 -16.35 12.34 3.27
CA PRO A 52 -17.43 13.29 2.97
C PRO A 52 -17.56 13.62 1.47
N LEU A 53 -16.50 13.41 0.68
CA LEU A 53 -16.51 13.65 -0.76
C LEU A 53 -17.07 12.46 -1.54
N LEU A 54 -17.13 11.28 -0.94
CA LEU A 54 -17.64 10.03 -1.52
C LEU A 54 -18.64 9.36 -0.58
N PRO A 55 -19.79 10.02 -0.27
CA PRO A 55 -20.70 9.58 0.80
C PRO A 55 -21.35 8.23 0.56
N SER A 56 -21.39 7.77 -0.70
CA SER A 56 -21.95 6.45 -1.06
C SER A 56 -20.91 5.34 -1.12
N ALA A 57 -19.66 5.63 -0.81
CA ALA A 57 -18.57 4.66 -0.87
C ALA A 57 -18.08 4.27 0.54
N LEU A 58 -17.82 2.98 0.72
CA LEU A 58 -17.03 2.49 1.84
C LEU A 58 -15.55 2.70 1.51
N ILE A 59 -14.86 3.53 2.30
CA ILE A 59 -13.44 3.80 2.11
C ILE A 59 -12.62 2.99 3.12
N ALA A 60 -11.69 2.21 2.60
CA ALA A 60 -10.77 1.38 3.38
C ALA A 60 -9.33 1.58 2.91
N VAL A 61 -8.38 1.46 3.81
CA VAL A 61 -6.94 1.58 3.54
C VAL A 61 -6.30 0.21 3.61
N GLY A 62 -5.48 -0.11 2.61
CA GLY A 62 -4.69 -1.33 2.55
C GLY A 62 -3.27 -1.05 2.10
N TYR A 63 -2.37 -1.97 2.44
CA TYR A 63 -0.94 -1.84 2.12
C TYR A 63 -0.51 -2.94 1.17
N ASN A 64 0.36 -2.61 0.23
CA ASN A 64 0.85 -3.58 -0.76
C ASN A 64 1.98 -4.43 -0.18
N GLU A 65 2.80 -3.89 0.71
CA GLU A 65 3.97 -4.56 1.28
C GLU A 65 4.15 -4.27 2.76
N PHE A 66 4.84 -5.17 3.45
CA PHE A 66 5.39 -5.07 4.82
C PHE A 66 4.40 -4.80 5.96
N CYS A 67 3.19 -4.36 5.67
CA CYS A 67 2.27 -3.86 6.68
C CYS A 67 0.89 -4.49 6.54
N ARG A 68 0.16 -4.57 7.66
CA ARG A 68 -1.25 -4.93 7.67
C ARG A 68 -2.15 -3.70 7.83
N PRO A 69 -3.39 -3.79 7.32
CA PRO A 69 -3.94 -4.89 6.53
C PRO A 69 -3.37 -4.91 5.10
N ALA A 70 -3.06 -6.10 4.61
CA ALA A 70 -2.65 -6.26 3.22
C ALA A 70 -3.80 -5.92 2.26
N LEU A 71 -3.48 -5.57 1.02
CA LEU A 71 -4.49 -5.21 0.00
C LEU A 71 -5.54 -6.32 -0.17
N SER A 72 -5.14 -7.59 -0.19
CA SER A 72 -6.07 -8.73 -0.27
C SER A 72 -6.97 -8.82 0.96
N GLU A 73 -6.44 -8.63 2.15
CA GLU A 73 -7.20 -8.69 3.40
C GLU A 73 -8.30 -7.62 3.44
N VAL A 74 -7.98 -6.39 2.99
CA VAL A 74 -8.95 -5.29 2.91
C VAL A 74 -10.02 -5.58 1.88
N ILE A 75 -9.65 -6.08 0.69
CA ILE A 75 -10.61 -6.44 -0.34
C ILE A 75 -11.56 -7.54 0.16
N ASP A 76 -11.04 -8.60 0.78
CA ASP A 76 -11.85 -9.64 1.39
C ASP A 76 -12.80 -9.09 2.46
N GLN A 77 -12.35 -8.13 3.26
CA GLN A 77 -13.17 -7.50 4.28
C GLN A 77 -14.33 -6.71 3.68
N VAL A 78 -14.09 -5.87 2.67
CA VAL A 78 -15.16 -5.07 2.05
C VAL A 78 -16.13 -5.95 1.25
N ILE A 79 -15.67 -7.06 0.67
CA ILE A 79 -16.54 -8.06 0.03
C ILE A 79 -17.48 -8.69 1.08
N ARG A 80 -16.97 -9.08 2.24
CA ARG A 80 -17.79 -9.59 3.36
C ARG A 80 -18.83 -8.57 3.84
N GLN A 81 -18.57 -7.28 3.66
CA GLN A 81 -19.52 -6.20 3.96
C GLN A 81 -20.51 -5.93 2.83
N GLY A 82 -20.48 -6.72 1.76
CA GLY A 82 -21.44 -6.65 0.66
C GLY A 82 -20.97 -5.84 -0.56
N ALA A 83 -19.69 -5.45 -0.63
CA ALA A 83 -19.19 -4.74 -1.80
C ALA A 83 -19.18 -5.65 -3.04
N MET A 84 -19.85 -5.23 -4.10
CA MET A 84 -19.87 -5.89 -5.40
C MET A 84 -19.02 -5.17 -6.45
N ARG A 85 -18.65 -3.92 -6.17
CA ARG A 85 -17.79 -3.09 -7.00
C ARG A 85 -16.76 -2.41 -6.13
N ILE A 86 -15.49 -2.60 -6.47
CA ILE A 86 -14.34 -2.08 -5.72
C ILE A 86 -13.50 -1.23 -6.67
N VAL A 87 -13.13 -0.03 -6.21
CA VAL A 87 -12.21 0.86 -6.90
C VAL A 87 -10.94 0.97 -6.05
N VAL A 88 -9.81 0.60 -6.62
CA VAL A 88 -8.50 0.67 -5.97
C VAL A 88 -7.75 1.87 -6.52
N ILE A 89 -7.30 2.74 -5.61
CA ILE A 89 -6.55 3.97 -5.92
C ILE A 89 -5.21 3.91 -5.19
N PRO A 90 -4.07 4.04 -5.88
CA PRO A 90 -2.77 4.12 -5.21
C PRO A 90 -2.54 5.52 -4.62
N SER A 91 -1.73 5.61 -3.57
CA SER A 91 -1.31 6.90 -2.98
C SER A 91 -0.18 7.60 -3.75
N MET A 92 0.45 6.92 -4.71
CA MET A 92 1.48 7.50 -5.58
C MET A 92 0.83 8.38 -6.65
N LEU A 93 1.36 9.58 -6.87
CA LEU A 93 0.76 10.55 -7.81
C LEU A 93 1.40 10.54 -9.20
N THR A 94 2.65 10.04 -9.33
CA THR A 94 3.41 10.09 -10.58
C THR A 94 3.59 8.72 -11.21
N PRO A 95 3.44 8.60 -12.55
CA PRO A 95 3.75 7.36 -13.28
C PRO A 95 5.22 6.96 -13.17
N GLY A 96 5.54 5.69 -13.49
CA GLY A 96 6.90 5.14 -13.54
C GLY A 96 7.33 4.40 -12.26
N GLY A 97 6.49 4.35 -11.23
CA GLY A 97 6.79 3.63 -10.00
C GLY A 97 6.46 2.13 -10.09
N VAL A 98 7.41 1.26 -9.69
CA VAL A 98 7.24 -0.21 -9.72
C VAL A 98 5.99 -0.66 -8.96
N HIS A 99 5.73 -0.09 -7.79
CA HIS A 99 4.58 -0.46 -6.97
C HIS A 99 3.25 -0.19 -7.68
N ALA A 100 3.09 1.00 -8.28
CA ALA A 100 1.84 1.36 -8.96
C ALA A 100 1.66 0.63 -10.30
N GLU A 101 2.75 0.34 -11.02
CA GLU A 101 2.70 -0.21 -12.38
C GLU A 101 2.86 -1.73 -12.46
N GLN A 102 3.43 -2.36 -11.44
CA GLN A 102 3.70 -3.79 -11.44
C GLN A 102 3.11 -4.52 -10.23
N ASP A 103 3.43 -4.09 -9.00
CA ASP A 103 3.12 -4.88 -7.81
C ASP A 103 1.62 -4.86 -7.50
N ILE A 104 0.98 -3.69 -7.48
CA ILE A 104 -0.46 -3.58 -7.27
C ILE A 104 -1.24 -4.29 -8.38
N PRO A 105 -0.97 -4.08 -9.68
CA PRO A 105 -1.62 -4.84 -10.75
C PRO A 105 -1.51 -6.35 -10.61
N ARG A 106 -0.33 -6.89 -10.27
CA ARG A 106 -0.13 -8.33 -10.03
C ARG A 106 -0.96 -8.84 -8.85
N ALA A 107 -0.97 -8.11 -7.74
CA ALA A 107 -1.78 -8.44 -6.58
C ALA A 107 -3.28 -8.45 -6.94
N LEU A 108 -3.75 -7.43 -7.66
CA LEU A 108 -5.15 -7.34 -8.09
C LEU A 108 -5.54 -8.42 -9.08
N GLU A 109 -4.64 -8.87 -9.94
CA GLU A 109 -4.89 -9.99 -10.85
C GLU A 109 -5.13 -11.30 -10.09
N ALA A 110 -4.35 -11.59 -9.05
CA ALA A 110 -4.56 -12.73 -8.19
C ALA A 110 -5.90 -12.64 -7.43
N ILE A 111 -6.23 -11.45 -6.91
CA ILE A 111 -7.50 -11.21 -6.21
C ILE A 111 -8.71 -11.34 -7.14
N ARG A 112 -8.65 -10.82 -8.36
CA ARG A 112 -9.73 -10.99 -9.37
C ARG A 112 -9.98 -12.45 -9.70
N ARG A 113 -8.93 -13.27 -9.78
CA ARG A 113 -9.09 -14.72 -9.99
C ARG A 113 -9.79 -15.41 -8.82
N ALA A 114 -9.53 -14.97 -7.60
CA ALA A 114 -10.19 -15.49 -6.40
C ALA A 114 -11.65 -15.03 -6.26
N HIS A 115 -11.98 -13.85 -6.80
CA HIS A 115 -13.31 -13.23 -6.70
C HIS A 115 -13.88 -12.86 -8.07
N PRO A 116 -14.19 -13.84 -8.95
CA PRO A 116 -14.57 -13.57 -10.35
C PRO A 116 -15.91 -12.81 -10.52
N THR A 117 -16.74 -12.78 -9.49
CA THR A 117 -18.04 -12.08 -9.50
C THR A 117 -17.95 -10.64 -9.03
N ILE A 118 -16.80 -10.21 -8.49
CA ILE A 118 -16.61 -8.86 -7.98
C ILE A 118 -15.94 -7.98 -9.03
N ALA A 119 -16.54 -6.82 -9.32
CA ALA A 119 -15.97 -5.84 -10.23
C ALA A 119 -14.85 -5.06 -9.51
N ILE A 120 -13.58 -5.33 -9.84
CA ILE A 120 -12.42 -4.64 -9.26
C ILE A 120 -11.76 -3.78 -10.33
N GLN A 121 -11.80 -2.48 -10.14
CA GLN A 121 -11.19 -1.48 -11.02
C GLN A 121 -9.96 -0.86 -10.35
N TYR A 122 -8.86 -0.76 -11.08
CA TYR A 122 -7.67 -0.03 -10.67
C TYR A 122 -7.64 1.32 -11.38
N VAL A 123 -7.60 2.41 -10.61
CA VAL A 123 -7.59 3.78 -11.15
C VAL A 123 -6.14 4.28 -11.18
N TRP A 124 -5.45 3.92 -12.24
CA TRP A 124 -4.07 4.31 -12.50
C TRP A 124 -3.80 4.31 -14.03
N PRO A 125 -2.99 5.23 -14.55
CA PRO A 125 -2.42 6.42 -13.89
C PRO A 125 -3.45 7.53 -13.65
N PHE A 126 -3.13 8.47 -12.76
CA PHE A 126 -3.91 9.69 -12.61
C PHE A 126 -3.78 10.59 -13.85
N ASP A 127 -4.81 11.38 -14.15
CA ASP A 127 -4.70 12.45 -15.14
C ASP A 127 -3.67 13.49 -14.65
N VAL A 128 -2.60 13.68 -15.40
CA VAL A 128 -1.50 14.59 -15.06
C VAL A 128 -1.99 16.02 -14.83
N ARG A 129 -3.06 16.44 -15.52
CA ARG A 129 -3.65 17.77 -15.35
C ARG A 129 -4.31 17.93 -13.98
N HIS A 130 -4.96 16.88 -13.47
CA HIS A 130 -5.53 16.88 -12.13
C HIS A 130 -4.44 16.95 -11.07
N VAL A 131 -3.37 16.20 -11.23
CA VAL A 131 -2.21 16.27 -10.32
C VAL A 131 -1.58 17.65 -10.35
N ALA A 132 -1.35 18.22 -11.52
CA ALA A 132 -0.80 19.56 -11.67
C ALA A 132 -1.70 20.63 -11.02
N THR A 133 -3.02 20.50 -11.17
CA THR A 133 -3.99 21.43 -10.54
C THR A 133 -3.92 21.34 -9.02
N LEU A 134 -3.88 20.12 -8.45
CA LEU A 134 -3.71 19.92 -7.01
C LEU A 134 -2.43 20.60 -6.49
N LEU A 135 -1.31 20.39 -7.17
CA LEU A 135 -0.02 20.98 -6.76
C LEU A 135 -0.03 22.51 -6.87
N ALA A 136 -0.61 23.06 -7.94
CA ALA A 136 -0.73 24.51 -8.11
C ALA A 136 -1.60 25.13 -7.02
N GLN A 137 -2.74 24.54 -6.68
CA GLN A 137 -3.61 24.99 -5.59
C GLN A 137 -2.86 25.01 -4.24
N HIS A 138 -2.05 23.96 -3.97
CA HIS A 138 -1.25 23.89 -2.76
C HIS A 138 -0.20 25.01 -2.69
N VAL A 139 0.48 25.30 -3.80
CA VAL A 139 1.43 26.42 -3.90
C VAL A 139 0.73 27.75 -3.66
N HIS A 140 -0.40 28.00 -4.30
CA HIS A 140 -1.15 29.24 -4.11
C HIS A 140 -1.60 29.42 -2.64
N HIS A 141 -2.06 28.36 -2.00
CA HIS A 141 -2.44 28.38 -0.59
C HIS A 141 -1.26 28.75 0.31
N ALA A 142 -0.09 28.13 0.10
CA ALA A 142 1.11 28.41 0.88
C ALA A 142 1.62 29.86 0.70
N LEU A 143 1.49 30.43 -0.50
CA LEU A 143 1.88 31.83 -0.77
C LEU A 143 0.90 32.83 -0.19
N ALA A 144 -0.37 32.47 -0.04
CA ALA A 144 -1.38 33.34 0.57
C ALA A 144 -1.34 33.33 2.11
N HIS A 145 -0.66 32.36 2.73
CA HIS A 145 -0.57 32.18 4.19
C HIS A 145 0.89 31.92 4.60
N PRO A 146 1.82 32.89 4.44
CA PRO A 146 3.26 32.69 4.67
C PRO A 146 3.60 32.47 6.16
#